data_ec0148bf62eedc4120c991f468fd425f
#
_entry.id   ec0148bf62eedc4120c991f468fd425f
#
_cell.length_a   1.000
_cell.length_b   1.000
_cell.length_c   1.000
_cell.angle_alpha   90.00
_cell.angle_beta   90.00
_cell.angle_gamma   90.00
#
_symmetry.space_group_name_H-M   'P 1'
#
loop_
_entity.id
_entity.type
_entity.pdbx_description
1 polymer ?
#
loop_
_entity_poly.entity_id
_entity_poly.type
_entity_poly.pdbx_seq_one_letter_code
_entity_poly.pdbx_strand_id
1 'polypeptide(L)'
;MKRLKTLIVALAAGFMSATAQNEITVHNDQNGRDEVIDLPEGMSADCDSLLGEWMAKKYLYPDTTCVNPDYNPTFTAEEYQERLRRLPVVMEMPYNQVVQKFIDQYSGRLRRTVSYALGAGNFYIPIFEEALDYYGLPLELKYLPVIESALEPRAKSSAGAVGLWQFMLATGKRYNLKVNSLVDER
;
A
#
# COMPACT_ATOMS: atom_id res chain seq x y z
N MET A 1 39.32 -10.13 55.86
CA MET A 1 39.39 -9.37 54.62
C MET A 1 38.64 -10.15 53.52
N LYS A 2 37.36 -9.84 53.32
CA LYS A 2 36.52 -10.51 52.31
C LYS A 2 36.46 -9.65 51.08
N ARG A 3 36.99 -10.13 49.94
CA ARG A 3 36.91 -9.45 48.65
C ARG A 3 35.53 -9.61 48.06
N LEU A 4 34.79 -8.52 47.95
CA LEU A 4 33.52 -8.41 47.29
C LEU A 4 33.76 -8.37 45.76
N LYS A 5 33.41 -9.44 45.07
CA LYS A 5 33.44 -9.47 43.59
C LYS A 5 32.15 -8.82 43.07
N THR A 6 32.29 -7.63 42.54
CA THR A 6 31.21 -6.93 41.87
C THR A 6 30.97 -7.57 40.53
N LEU A 7 29.82 -8.20 40.37
CA LEU A 7 29.35 -8.80 39.11
C LEU A 7 28.71 -7.67 38.29
N ILE A 8 29.40 -7.19 37.27
CA ILE A 8 28.85 -6.27 36.30
C ILE A 8 28.02 -7.12 35.31
N VAL A 9 26.73 -7.09 35.46
CA VAL A 9 25.79 -7.61 34.44
C VAL A 9 25.67 -6.54 33.37
N ALA A 10 26.36 -6.70 32.26
CA ALA A 10 26.14 -5.90 31.06
C ALA A 10 24.82 -6.28 30.46
N LEU A 11 23.81 -5.43 30.65
CA LEU A 11 22.54 -5.50 30.00
C LEU A 11 22.77 -5.06 28.53
N ALA A 12 23.04 -6.01 27.65
CA ALA A 12 23.02 -5.77 26.23
C ALA A 12 21.54 -5.53 25.82
N ALA A 13 21.13 -4.27 25.83
CA ALA A 13 19.91 -3.85 25.17
C ALA A 13 20.13 -4.03 23.67
N GLY A 14 19.73 -5.18 23.16
CA GLY A 14 19.60 -5.40 21.72
C GLY A 14 18.54 -4.42 21.21
N PHE A 15 18.97 -3.36 20.55
CA PHE A 15 18.12 -2.61 19.65
C PHE A 15 17.73 -3.58 18.53
N MET A 16 16.61 -4.25 18.68
CA MET A 16 15.90 -4.81 17.52
C MET A 16 15.38 -3.60 16.76
N SER A 17 16.10 -3.18 15.75
CA SER A 17 15.56 -2.37 14.68
C SER A 17 14.43 -3.17 14.10
N ALA A 18 13.19 -2.80 14.39
CA ALA A 18 12.03 -3.27 13.66
C ALA A 18 12.17 -2.69 12.24
N THR A 19 12.87 -3.41 11.37
CA THR A 19 12.75 -3.18 9.94
C THR A 19 11.29 -3.45 9.62
N ALA A 20 10.58 -2.42 9.19
CA ALA A 20 9.23 -2.58 8.66
C ALA A 20 9.33 -3.66 7.58
N GLN A 21 8.65 -4.79 7.79
CA GLN A 21 8.65 -5.88 6.81
C GLN A 21 7.79 -5.42 5.63
N ASN A 22 8.44 -4.80 4.65
CA ASN A 22 7.83 -4.46 3.37
C ASN A 22 7.81 -5.66 2.42
N GLU A 23 8.18 -6.84 2.92
CA GLU A 23 8.33 -8.07 2.13
C GLU A 23 7.27 -9.10 2.50
N ILE A 24 6.69 -9.73 1.49
CA ILE A 24 5.84 -10.91 1.63
C ILE A 24 6.60 -12.10 1.05
N THR A 25 6.89 -13.10 1.88
CA THR A 25 7.45 -14.37 1.40
C THR A 25 6.33 -15.32 1.03
N VAL A 26 6.36 -15.83 -0.18
CA VAL A 26 5.38 -16.80 -0.72
C VAL A 26 6.11 -18.05 -1.15
N HIS A 27 5.62 -19.20 -0.68
CA HIS A 27 6.09 -20.49 -1.20
C HIS A 27 5.46 -20.74 -2.57
N ASN A 28 6.27 -20.94 -3.59
CA ASN A 28 5.81 -21.27 -4.92
C ASN A 28 5.78 -22.81 -5.08
N ASP A 29 4.57 -23.36 -5.02
CA ASP A 29 4.37 -24.82 -5.08
C ASP A 29 4.77 -25.44 -6.44
N GLN A 30 4.92 -24.62 -7.49
CA GLN A 30 5.32 -25.12 -8.83
C GLN A 30 6.83 -25.34 -8.94
N ASN A 31 7.63 -24.54 -8.25
CA ASN A 31 9.09 -24.62 -8.31
C ASN A 31 9.74 -24.97 -6.96
N GLY A 32 8.95 -25.09 -5.88
CA GLY A 32 9.41 -25.44 -4.53
C GLY A 32 10.32 -24.41 -3.89
N ARG A 33 10.25 -23.15 -4.33
CA ARG A 33 11.09 -22.06 -3.82
C ARG A 33 10.24 -21.01 -3.12
N ASP A 34 10.83 -20.38 -2.11
CA ASP A 34 10.26 -19.19 -1.49
C ASP A 34 10.62 -17.97 -2.35
N GLU A 35 9.60 -17.24 -2.76
CA GLU A 35 9.74 -15.98 -3.49
C GLU A 35 9.43 -14.83 -2.53
N VAL A 36 10.32 -13.83 -2.49
CA VAL A 36 10.13 -12.60 -1.72
C VAL A 36 9.53 -11.56 -2.63
N ILE A 37 8.38 -11.03 -2.24
CA ILE A 37 7.70 -9.94 -2.94
C ILE A 37 7.85 -8.68 -2.11
N ASP A 38 8.57 -7.71 -2.65
CA ASP A 38 8.68 -6.39 -2.02
C ASP A 38 7.34 -5.66 -2.12
N LEU A 39 6.86 -5.18 -0.98
CA LEU A 39 5.71 -4.30 -0.97
C LEU A 39 6.14 -2.89 -1.39
N PRO A 40 5.34 -2.20 -2.23
CA PRO A 40 5.59 -0.80 -2.52
C PRO A 40 5.74 0.02 -1.24
N GLU A 41 6.67 0.97 -1.23
CA GLU A 41 6.95 1.80 -0.05
C GLU A 41 5.69 2.54 0.46
N GLY A 42 4.76 2.90 -0.44
CA GLY A 42 3.47 3.48 -0.08
C GLY A 42 2.54 2.55 0.73
N MET A 43 2.87 1.26 0.84
CA MET A 43 2.15 0.28 1.68
C MET A 43 2.81 0.04 3.03
N SER A 44 3.88 0.77 3.35
CA SER A 44 4.58 0.64 4.64
C SER A 44 3.76 1.23 5.79
N ALA A 45 4.09 0.81 7.02
CA ALA A 45 3.45 1.30 8.23
C ALA A 45 3.54 2.83 8.41
N ASP A 46 4.56 3.48 7.83
CA ASP A 46 4.73 4.93 7.85
C ASP A 46 3.68 5.65 7.00
N CYS A 47 3.25 5.06 5.88
CA CYS A 47 2.13 5.58 5.10
C CYS A 47 0.80 5.47 5.85
N ASP A 48 0.57 4.38 6.58
CA ASP A 48 -0.62 4.23 7.41
C ASP A 48 -0.68 5.33 8.49
N SER A 49 0.46 5.68 9.08
CA SER A 49 0.57 6.74 10.09
C SER A 49 0.34 8.13 9.50
N LEU A 50 1.03 8.47 8.42
CA LEU A 50 0.92 9.75 7.73
C LEU A 50 -0.47 9.97 7.13
N LEU A 51 -1.04 8.93 6.51
CA LEU A 51 -2.41 8.95 6.00
C LEU A 51 -3.42 9.10 7.14
N GLY A 52 -3.24 8.37 8.24
CA GLY A 52 -4.10 8.46 9.40
C GLY A 52 -4.12 9.86 10.03
N GLU A 53 -2.95 10.50 10.16
CA GLU A 53 -2.85 11.87 10.69
C GLU A 53 -3.41 12.92 9.74
N TRP A 54 -3.17 12.78 8.45
CA TRP A 54 -3.67 13.72 7.44
C TRP A 54 -5.18 13.64 7.31
N MET A 55 -5.74 12.43 7.35
CA MET A 55 -7.19 12.20 7.32
C MET A 55 -7.89 12.73 8.55
N ALA A 56 -7.31 12.51 9.73
CA ALA A 56 -7.87 13.02 10.99
C ALA A 56 -7.94 14.56 11.00
N LYS A 57 -7.04 15.23 10.29
CA LYS A 57 -6.96 16.69 10.25
C LYS A 57 -7.87 17.37 9.23
N LYS A 58 -8.31 16.69 8.17
CA LYS A 58 -8.84 17.42 7.02
C LYS A 58 -10.22 17.02 6.47
N TYR A 59 -10.68 15.76 6.56
CA TYR A 59 -11.83 15.34 5.75
C TYR A 59 -12.82 14.36 6.39
N LEU A 60 -12.57 13.81 7.55
CA LEU A 60 -13.50 12.89 8.19
C LEU A 60 -14.11 13.52 9.44
N TYR A 61 -15.27 14.12 9.27
CA TYR A 61 -16.26 14.03 10.36
C TYR A 61 -16.56 12.53 10.48
N PRO A 62 -16.28 11.89 11.63
CA PRO A 62 -16.61 10.49 11.79
C PRO A 62 -18.11 10.34 11.55
N ASP A 63 -18.47 9.57 10.53
CA ASP A 63 -19.84 9.14 10.35
C ASP A 63 -20.19 8.21 11.52
N THR A 64 -20.77 8.79 12.55
CA THR A 64 -21.16 8.03 13.76
C THR A 64 -22.34 7.10 13.50
N THR A 65 -22.95 7.16 12.31
CA THR A 65 -24.04 6.28 11.90
C THR A 65 -23.57 4.99 11.24
N CYS A 66 -22.35 4.98 10.71
CA CYS A 66 -21.72 3.77 10.16
C CYS A 66 -21.16 2.91 11.28
N VAL A 67 -21.88 1.87 11.63
CA VAL A 67 -21.32 0.76 12.41
C VAL A 67 -20.28 0.08 11.53
N ASN A 68 -19.00 0.39 11.77
CA ASN A 68 -17.89 -0.29 11.10
C ASN A 68 -17.60 -1.57 11.90
N PRO A 69 -18.14 -2.73 11.47
CA PRO A 69 -17.88 -3.95 12.20
C PRO A 69 -16.39 -4.28 12.05
N ASP A 70 -15.73 -4.56 13.17
CA ASP A 70 -14.35 -5.08 13.18
C ASP A 70 -14.25 -6.48 12.53
N TYR A 71 -15.37 -6.98 12.08
CA TYR A 71 -15.49 -8.28 11.44
C TYR A 71 -15.19 -8.16 9.94
N ASN A 72 -14.17 -8.87 9.49
CA ASN A 72 -13.91 -9.11 8.09
C ASN A 72 -14.41 -10.52 7.73
N PRO A 73 -15.37 -10.65 6.81
CA PRO A 73 -15.79 -11.97 6.35
C PRO A 73 -14.62 -12.66 5.62
N THR A 74 -14.36 -13.89 5.98
CA THR A 74 -13.42 -14.76 5.28
C THR A 74 -14.19 -15.68 4.33
N PHE A 75 -13.63 -15.93 3.16
CA PHE A 75 -14.23 -16.76 2.13
C PHE A 75 -13.28 -17.90 1.77
N THR A 76 -13.81 -18.95 1.17
CA THR A 76 -13.00 -20.05 0.66
C THR A 76 -12.23 -19.62 -0.60
N ALA A 77 -11.21 -20.40 -0.99
CA ALA A 77 -10.46 -20.16 -2.21
C ALA A 77 -11.38 -20.16 -3.46
N GLU A 78 -12.35 -21.08 -3.49
CA GLU A 78 -13.31 -21.22 -4.57
C GLU A 78 -14.23 -19.98 -4.67
N GLU A 79 -14.65 -19.45 -3.53
CA GLU A 79 -15.47 -18.23 -3.49
C GLU A 79 -14.68 -17.01 -3.96
N TYR A 80 -13.40 -16.89 -3.59
CA TYR A 80 -12.54 -15.81 -4.09
C TYR A 80 -12.30 -15.93 -5.59
N GLN A 81 -12.03 -17.14 -6.11
CA GLN A 81 -11.89 -17.38 -7.54
C GLN A 81 -13.15 -16.98 -8.31
N GLU A 82 -14.32 -17.37 -7.81
CA GLU A 82 -15.59 -17.03 -8.43
C GLU A 82 -15.85 -15.53 -8.42
N ARG A 83 -15.53 -14.83 -7.32
CA ARG A 83 -15.67 -13.38 -7.21
C ARG A 83 -14.74 -12.66 -8.20
N LEU A 84 -13.48 -13.07 -8.31
CA LEU A 84 -12.52 -12.49 -9.25
C LEU A 84 -12.96 -12.70 -10.70
N ARG A 85 -13.46 -13.89 -11.03
CA ARG A 85 -13.95 -14.21 -12.38
C ARG A 85 -15.17 -13.38 -12.79
N ARG A 86 -15.98 -12.92 -11.83
CA ARG A 86 -17.16 -12.06 -12.10
C ARG A 86 -16.82 -10.60 -12.27
N LEU A 87 -15.60 -10.19 -12.01
CA LEU A 87 -15.21 -8.79 -12.21
C LEU A 87 -15.27 -8.45 -13.71
N PRO A 88 -15.86 -7.31 -14.07
CA PRO A 88 -15.93 -6.85 -15.47
C PRO A 88 -14.59 -6.21 -15.86
N VAL A 89 -13.55 -7.02 -15.96
CA VAL A 89 -12.17 -6.58 -16.19
C VAL A 89 -11.64 -7.18 -17.50
N VAL A 90 -10.71 -6.46 -18.14
CA VAL A 90 -10.02 -6.92 -19.35
C VAL A 90 -8.77 -7.71 -18.97
N MET A 91 -8.10 -7.29 -17.89
CA MET A 91 -6.92 -8.00 -17.39
C MET A 91 -7.35 -9.27 -16.65
N GLU A 92 -6.67 -10.38 -16.91
CA GLU A 92 -6.91 -11.63 -16.20
C GLU A 92 -6.59 -11.45 -14.70
N MET A 93 -7.51 -11.88 -13.83
CA MET A 93 -7.39 -11.80 -12.38
C MET A 93 -7.28 -13.22 -11.77
N PRO A 94 -6.12 -13.89 -11.89
CA PRO A 94 -5.94 -15.22 -11.34
C PRO A 94 -5.93 -15.17 -9.81
N TYR A 95 -6.53 -16.19 -9.18
CA TYR A 95 -6.39 -16.39 -7.74
C TYR A 95 -5.20 -17.31 -7.46
N ASN A 96 -4.37 -16.89 -6.52
CA ASN A 96 -3.25 -17.67 -6.00
C ASN A 96 -2.93 -17.24 -4.56
N GLN A 97 -1.93 -17.87 -3.93
CA GLN A 97 -1.53 -17.54 -2.56
C GLN A 97 -1.05 -16.09 -2.39
N VAL A 98 -0.44 -15.48 -3.42
CA VAL A 98 -0.02 -14.08 -3.40
C VAL A 98 -1.25 -13.19 -3.33
N VAL A 99 -2.22 -13.41 -4.20
CA VAL A 99 -3.48 -12.65 -4.23
C VAL A 99 -4.21 -12.78 -2.89
N GLN A 100 -4.25 -14.00 -2.31
CA GLN A 100 -4.85 -14.20 -0.99
C GLN A 100 -4.17 -13.34 0.09
N LYS A 101 -2.84 -13.31 0.12
CA LYS A 101 -2.10 -12.48 1.09
C LYS A 101 -2.42 -10.99 0.94
N PHE A 102 -2.54 -10.48 -0.29
CA PHE A 102 -2.97 -9.12 -0.53
C PHE A 102 -4.41 -8.87 -0.08
N ILE A 103 -5.33 -9.80 -0.37
CA ILE A 103 -6.72 -9.70 0.12
C ILE A 103 -6.72 -9.60 1.64
N ASP A 104 -6.01 -10.47 2.35
CA ASP A 104 -5.94 -10.47 3.81
C ASP A 104 -5.31 -9.18 4.36
N GLN A 105 -4.29 -8.67 3.68
CA GLN A 105 -3.61 -7.44 4.05
C GLN A 105 -4.52 -6.21 3.89
N TYR A 106 -5.17 -6.06 2.75
CA TYR A 106 -6.06 -4.93 2.48
C TYR A 106 -7.36 -4.98 3.30
N SER A 107 -7.92 -6.17 3.52
CA SER A 107 -9.11 -6.33 4.37
C SER A 107 -8.80 -6.26 5.87
N GLY A 108 -7.55 -6.51 6.26
CA GLY A 108 -7.07 -6.50 7.64
C GLY A 108 -6.27 -5.24 7.99
N ARG A 109 -4.94 -5.38 8.01
CA ARG A 109 -4.01 -4.34 8.47
C ARG A 109 -4.13 -3.03 7.71
N LEU A 110 -4.34 -3.07 6.39
CA LEU A 110 -4.46 -1.88 5.53
C LEU A 110 -5.90 -1.37 5.38
N ARG A 111 -6.86 -1.82 6.20
CA ARG A 111 -8.26 -1.42 6.09
C ARG A 111 -8.47 0.10 6.14
N ARG A 112 -7.70 0.81 6.98
CA ARG A 112 -7.75 2.29 7.05
C ARG A 112 -7.27 2.92 5.73
N THR A 113 -6.20 2.40 5.16
CA THR A 113 -5.68 2.83 3.86
C THR A 113 -6.71 2.58 2.75
N VAL A 114 -7.40 1.43 2.77
CA VAL A 114 -8.50 1.14 1.83
C VAL A 114 -9.63 2.16 2.00
N SER A 115 -10.05 2.45 3.22
CA SER A 115 -11.09 3.44 3.49
C SER A 115 -10.72 4.82 2.93
N TYR A 116 -9.47 5.25 3.12
CA TYR A 116 -8.96 6.48 2.52
C TYR A 116 -8.97 6.41 0.99
N ALA A 117 -8.40 5.35 0.42
CA ALA A 117 -8.31 5.19 -1.04
C ALA A 117 -9.70 5.17 -1.69
N LEU A 118 -10.72 4.59 -1.05
CA LEU A 118 -12.10 4.64 -1.51
C LEU A 118 -12.64 6.10 -1.50
N GLY A 119 -12.35 6.88 -0.46
CA GLY A 119 -12.73 8.28 -0.38
C GLY A 119 -12.02 9.14 -1.43
N ALA A 120 -10.69 9.06 -1.50
CA ALA A 120 -9.88 9.78 -2.47
C ALA A 120 -10.17 9.34 -3.92
N GLY A 121 -10.51 8.07 -4.10
CA GLY A 121 -10.86 7.47 -5.39
C GLY A 121 -12.06 8.14 -6.04
N ASN A 122 -13.03 8.62 -5.27
CA ASN A 122 -14.17 9.36 -5.83
C ASN A 122 -13.73 10.61 -6.62
N PHE A 123 -12.57 11.18 -6.30
CA PHE A 123 -12.04 12.33 -7.01
C PHE A 123 -11.06 11.93 -8.12
N TYR A 124 -10.11 11.02 -7.83
CA TYR A 124 -9.02 10.71 -8.78
C TYR A 124 -9.39 9.66 -9.82
N ILE A 125 -10.17 8.65 -9.46
CA ILE A 125 -10.48 7.53 -10.37
C ILE A 125 -11.18 7.99 -11.66
N PRO A 126 -12.17 8.90 -11.65
CA PRO A 126 -12.79 9.36 -12.89
C PRO A 126 -11.80 10.02 -13.86
N ILE A 127 -10.82 10.76 -13.33
CA ILE A 127 -9.78 11.41 -14.15
C ILE A 127 -8.88 10.36 -14.81
N PHE A 128 -8.54 9.30 -14.08
CA PHE A 128 -7.73 8.22 -14.64
C PHE A 128 -8.51 7.40 -15.65
N GLU A 129 -9.80 7.12 -15.40
CA GLU A 129 -10.66 6.39 -16.33
C GLU A 129 -10.79 7.12 -17.66
N GLU A 130 -11.03 8.44 -17.64
CA GLU A 130 -11.10 9.26 -18.85
C GLU A 130 -9.80 9.17 -19.68
N ALA A 131 -8.66 9.28 -19.03
CA ALA A 131 -7.36 9.18 -19.69
C ALA A 131 -7.11 7.76 -20.23
N LEU A 132 -7.39 6.72 -19.45
CA LEU A 132 -7.18 5.34 -19.85
C LEU A 132 -8.09 4.96 -21.04
N ASP A 133 -9.34 5.38 -21.01
CA ASP A 133 -10.30 5.15 -22.09
C ASP A 133 -9.86 5.87 -23.38
N TYR A 134 -9.44 7.12 -23.25
CA TYR A 134 -8.93 7.90 -24.40
C TYR A 134 -7.76 7.21 -25.12
N TYR A 135 -6.87 6.56 -24.35
CA TYR A 135 -5.72 5.84 -24.92
C TYR A 135 -5.99 4.36 -25.20
N GLY A 136 -7.21 3.86 -24.97
CA GLY A 136 -7.59 2.45 -25.16
C GLY A 136 -6.83 1.51 -24.24
N LEU A 137 -6.52 1.95 -23.03
CA LEU A 137 -5.81 1.16 -22.02
C LEU A 137 -6.79 0.47 -21.07
N PRO A 138 -6.41 -0.69 -20.48
CA PRO A 138 -7.24 -1.37 -19.49
C PRO A 138 -7.58 -0.46 -18.31
N LEU A 139 -8.85 -0.36 -17.95
CA LEU A 139 -9.31 0.52 -16.86
C LEU A 139 -8.81 0.07 -15.49
N GLU A 140 -8.38 -1.17 -15.34
CA GLU A 140 -7.77 -1.69 -14.11
C GLU A 140 -6.48 -0.94 -13.72
N LEU A 141 -5.80 -0.32 -14.68
CA LEU A 141 -4.60 0.49 -14.43
C LEU A 141 -4.88 1.71 -13.55
N LYS A 142 -6.14 2.13 -13.40
CA LYS A 142 -6.55 3.17 -12.44
C LYS A 142 -6.20 2.87 -10.99
N TYR A 143 -5.97 1.60 -10.66
CA TYR A 143 -5.59 1.16 -9.32
C TYR A 143 -4.08 1.21 -9.05
N LEU A 144 -3.23 1.48 -10.05
CA LEU A 144 -1.79 1.64 -9.83
C LEU A 144 -1.47 2.73 -8.80
N PRO A 145 -2.08 3.93 -8.82
CA PRO A 145 -1.82 4.94 -7.80
C PRO A 145 -2.26 4.55 -6.40
N VAL A 146 -3.20 3.60 -6.27
CA VAL A 146 -3.54 3.03 -4.95
C VAL A 146 -2.35 2.24 -4.40
N ILE A 147 -1.67 1.47 -5.26
CA ILE A 147 -0.51 0.66 -4.89
C ILE A 147 0.71 1.55 -4.64
N GLU A 148 0.93 2.55 -5.48
CA GLU A 148 2.11 3.41 -5.46
C GLU A 148 2.11 4.42 -4.30
N SER A 149 0.95 4.98 -3.96
CA SER A 149 0.85 6.09 -3.01
C SER A 149 -0.40 6.04 -2.12
N ALA A 150 -1.20 4.99 -2.18
CA ALA A 150 -2.53 4.95 -1.59
C ALA A 150 -3.42 6.16 -2.00
N LEU A 151 -3.23 6.69 -3.21
CA LEU A 151 -3.84 7.92 -3.72
C LEU A 151 -3.47 9.20 -2.95
N GLU A 152 -2.31 9.23 -2.28
CA GLU A 152 -1.79 10.42 -1.62
C GLU A 152 -0.94 11.26 -2.60
N PRO A 153 -1.43 12.46 -3.02
CA PRO A 153 -0.74 13.27 -4.03
C PRO A 153 0.58 13.88 -3.55
N ARG A 154 0.83 13.87 -2.24
CA ARG A 154 2.06 14.39 -1.63
C ARG A 154 2.98 13.30 -1.13
N ALA A 155 2.66 12.04 -1.42
CA ALA A 155 3.49 10.92 -1.03
C ALA A 155 4.92 11.10 -1.55
N LYS A 156 5.89 10.80 -0.69
CA LYS A 156 7.31 10.84 -1.03
C LYS A 156 8.00 9.63 -0.40
N SER A 157 8.59 8.79 -1.25
CA SER A 157 9.33 7.63 -0.80
C SER A 157 10.72 7.99 -0.27
N SER A 158 11.34 7.09 0.46
CA SER A 158 12.73 7.22 0.92
C SER A 158 13.72 7.32 -0.24
N ALA A 159 13.40 6.70 -1.38
CA ALA A 159 14.18 6.79 -2.61
C ALA A 159 13.96 8.09 -3.40
N GLY A 160 13.01 8.95 -2.98
CA GLY A 160 12.74 10.24 -3.62
C GLY A 160 11.73 10.19 -4.77
N ALA A 161 10.96 9.11 -4.89
CA ALA A 161 9.78 9.10 -5.75
C ALA A 161 8.68 10.00 -5.14
N VAL A 162 7.87 10.64 -5.95
CA VAL A 162 6.88 11.63 -5.50
C VAL A 162 5.56 11.48 -6.24
N GLY A 163 4.47 11.79 -5.54
CA GLY A 163 3.12 11.96 -6.06
C GLY A 163 2.34 10.67 -6.23
N LEU A 164 1.18 10.78 -6.87
CA LEU A 164 0.24 9.67 -7.05
C LEU A 164 0.86 8.46 -7.72
N TRP A 165 1.74 8.69 -8.72
CA TRP A 165 2.37 7.68 -9.55
C TRP A 165 3.81 7.36 -9.12
N GLN A 166 4.27 7.92 -8.01
CA GLN A 166 5.61 7.73 -7.46
C GLN A 166 6.73 7.89 -8.50
N PHE A 167 6.66 8.96 -9.29
CA PHE A 167 7.70 9.21 -10.28
C PHE A 167 9.02 9.66 -9.63
N MET A 168 10.10 9.02 -10.02
CA MET A 168 11.45 9.50 -9.76
C MET A 168 11.69 10.80 -10.54
N LEU A 169 12.60 11.66 -10.05
CA LEU A 169 12.92 12.93 -10.69
C LEU A 169 13.30 12.77 -12.19
N ALA A 170 14.11 11.76 -12.49
CA ALA A 170 14.50 11.48 -13.87
C ALA A 170 13.30 11.10 -14.75
N THR A 171 12.38 10.30 -14.20
CA THR A 171 11.15 9.90 -14.88
C THR A 171 10.25 11.09 -15.14
N GLY A 172 9.99 11.92 -14.12
CA GLY A 172 9.20 13.13 -14.28
C GLY A 172 9.74 14.06 -15.38
N LYS A 173 11.06 14.32 -15.36
CA LYS A 173 11.72 15.11 -16.41
C LYS A 173 11.60 14.51 -17.80
N ARG A 174 11.67 13.18 -17.93
CA ARG A 174 11.50 12.48 -19.20
C ARG A 174 10.11 12.68 -19.80
N TYR A 175 9.10 12.83 -18.95
CA TYR A 175 7.72 13.14 -19.34
C TYR A 175 7.41 14.64 -19.35
N ASN A 176 8.45 15.50 -19.34
CA ASN A 176 8.36 16.96 -19.36
C ASN A 176 7.59 17.58 -18.18
N LEU A 177 7.50 16.89 -17.06
CA LEU A 177 6.94 17.45 -15.84
C LEU A 177 7.88 18.52 -15.27
N LYS A 178 7.32 19.64 -14.85
CA LYS A 178 8.07 20.72 -14.22
C LYS A 178 8.39 20.35 -12.77
N VAL A 179 9.67 20.32 -12.46
CA VAL A 179 10.15 20.07 -11.11
C VAL A 179 11.21 21.09 -10.75
N ASN A 180 10.88 21.97 -9.82
CA ASN A 180 11.78 23.00 -9.29
C ASN A 180 11.47 23.28 -7.80
N SER A 181 12.03 24.32 -7.22
CA SER A 181 11.84 24.66 -5.80
C SER A 181 10.43 25.14 -5.45
N LEU A 182 9.61 25.52 -6.43
CA LEU A 182 8.26 26.06 -6.24
C LEU A 182 7.17 25.08 -6.67
N VAL A 183 7.44 24.27 -7.69
CA VAL A 183 6.47 23.37 -8.33
C VAL A 183 7.09 22.00 -8.52
N ASP A 184 6.34 20.99 -8.15
CA ASP A 184 6.65 19.57 -8.44
C ASP A 184 5.37 18.95 -9.02
N GLU A 185 5.37 18.66 -10.32
CA GLU A 185 4.24 18.11 -11.08
C GLU A 185 4.22 16.56 -11.12
N ARG A 186 5.08 15.92 -10.34
CA ARG A 186 5.14 14.45 -10.29
C ARG A 186 3.98 13.82 -9.55
#